data_82de9f62d958395ae94b80c79d8c26bf
#
_entry.id   82de9f62d958395ae94b80c79d8c26bf
#
_cell.length_a   1.000
_cell.length_b   1.000
_cell.length_c   1.000
_cell.angle_alpha   90.00
_cell.angle_beta   90.00
_cell.angle_gamma   90.00
#
_symmetry.space_group_name_H-M   'P 1'
#
loop_
_entity.id
_entity.type
_entity.pdbx_description
1 polymer ?
#
loop_
_entity_poly.entity_id
_entity_poly.type
_entity_poly.pdbx_seq_one_letter_code
_entity_poly.pdbx_strand_id
1 'polypeptide(L)'
;RKASTYKREHEIAQLREDLPDKTERYELYQKSCEEMAETLGPESVDCIITDPPYPYEFIKTFSELSKTASIVLKPGGYCLVMSGQSHLPDVMKRLSENLQYHWCGAYMTMGSHTNIHQRKTSTSWKPILWYQKGKYDGKYIGCDVFKSTGNDKDHHFWGQNVAGFNEMVQSYCNPGKIILDPFVGGGTTGVAALENGCYFIGSDIDKNSIKKTANRLNDL
;
A
#
# COMPACT_ATOMS: atom_id res chain seq x y z
N ARG A 1 5.00 -11.45 27.68
CA ARG A 1 4.26 -11.19 26.42
C ARG A 1 2.99 -10.36 26.63
N LYS A 2 2.05 -10.74 27.52
CA LYS A 2 0.78 -9.98 27.76
C LYS A 2 1.01 -8.53 28.23
N ALA A 3 1.95 -8.28 29.15
CA ALA A 3 2.26 -6.92 29.63
C ALA A 3 2.86 -6.02 28.54
N SER A 4 3.69 -6.58 27.65
CA SER A 4 4.27 -5.86 26.49
C SER A 4 3.20 -5.50 25.45
N THR A 5 2.23 -6.38 25.22
CA THR A 5 1.10 -6.13 24.32
C THR A 5 0.20 -5.01 24.86
N TYR A 6 -0.17 -5.07 26.15
CA TYR A 6 -1.01 -4.07 26.80
C TYR A 6 -0.38 -2.66 26.79
N LYS A 7 0.92 -2.56 27.11
CA LYS A 7 1.65 -1.27 27.06
C LYS A 7 1.63 -0.68 25.65
N ARG A 8 1.82 -1.50 24.64
CA ARG A 8 1.80 -1.08 23.25
C ARG A 8 0.41 -0.64 22.78
N GLU A 9 -0.65 -1.36 23.15
CA GLU A 9 -2.03 -0.98 22.86
C GLU A 9 -2.38 0.37 23.46
N HIS A 10 -1.89 0.65 24.67
CA HIS A 10 -2.10 1.93 25.35
C HIS A 10 -1.32 3.07 24.67
N GLU A 11 -0.06 2.84 24.26
CA GLU A 11 0.73 3.80 23.49
C GLU A 11 0.07 4.13 22.14
N ILE A 12 -0.47 3.12 21.46
CA ILE A 12 -1.20 3.30 20.19
C ILE A 12 -2.50 4.10 20.41
N ALA A 13 -3.22 3.84 21.50
CA ALA A 13 -4.44 4.57 21.82
C ALA A 13 -4.14 6.06 22.10
N GLN A 14 -3.11 6.36 22.87
CA GLN A 14 -2.66 7.74 23.12
C GLN A 14 -2.26 8.45 21.82
N LEU A 15 -1.47 7.80 20.96
CA LEU A 15 -1.09 8.37 19.67
C LEU A 15 -2.30 8.71 18.79
N ARG A 16 -3.42 7.98 18.92
CA ARG A 16 -4.65 8.25 18.16
C ARG A 16 -5.43 9.43 18.72
N GLU A 17 -5.42 9.66 20.02
CA GLU A 17 -6.10 10.79 20.67
C GLU A 17 -5.50 12.14 20.28
N ASP A 18 -4.19 12.19 20.00
CA ASP A 18 -3.46 13.41 19.64
C ASP A 18 -3.48 13.73 18.13
N LEU A 19 -4.16 12.90 17.30
CA LEU A 19 -4.20 13.12 15.87
C LEU A 19 -5.25 14.16 15.46
N PRO A 20 -4.99 15.01 14.44
CA PRO A 20 -5.99 15.87 13.84
C PRO A 20 -7.10 15.06 13.17
N ASP A 21 -8.17 15.73 12.77
CA ASP A 21 -9.29 15.12 12.06
C ASP A 21 -8.82 14.38 10.80
N LYS A 22 -9.56 13.35 10.40
CA LYS A 22 -9.21 12.52 9.23
C LYS A 22 -9.04 13.33 7.96
N THR A 23 -9.86 14.36 7.78
CA THR A 23 -9.83 15.27 6.62
C THR A 23 -8.55 16.12 6.54
N GLU A 24 -7.85 16.30 7.66
CA GLU A 24 -6.59 17.04 7.75
C GLU A 24 -5.37 16.10 7.61
N ARG A 25 -5.61 14.78 7.51
CA ARG A 25 -4.55 13.77 7.48
C ARG A 25 -4.32 13.15 6.12
N TYR A 26 -4.87 13.72 5.03
CA TYR A 26 -4.58 13.21 3.70
C TYR A 26 -4.36 14.31 2.67
N GLU A 27 -3.57 13.99 1.67
CA GLU A 27 -3.32 14.80 0.48
C GLU A 27 -3.48 13.96 -0.78
N LEU A 28 -4.10 14.54 -1.82
CA LEU A 28 -4.30 13.87 -3.11
C LEU A 28 -3.75 14.72 -4.26
N TYR A 29 -3.04 14.06 -5.15
CA TYR A 29 -2.38 14.69 -6.29
C TYR A 29 -2.77 14.02 -7.61
N GLN A 30 -3.16 14.81 -8.61
CA GLN A 30 -3.27 14.29 -9.98
C GLN A 30 -1.89 14.34 -10.63
N LYS A 31 -1.06 13.33 -10.31
CA LYS A 31 0.34 13.22 -10.76
C LYS A 31 0.73 11.77 -10.99
N SER A 32 1.72 11.56 -11.86
CA SER A 32 2.35 10.26 -12.02
C SER A 32 3.22 9.88 -10.82
N CYS A 33 3.56 8.60 -10.71
CA CYS A 33 4.46 8.09 -9.69
C CYS A 33 5.83 8.83 -9.70
N GLU A 34 6.38 9.14 -10.88
CA GLU A 34 7.67 9.83 -11.01
C GLU A 34 7.59 11.29 -10.52
N GLU A 35 6.51 12.01 -10.86
CA GLU A 35 6.30 13.39 -10.43
C GLU A 35 6.16 13.52 -8.90
N MET A 36 5.76 12.43 -8.23
CA MET A 36 5.67 12.42 -6.76
C MET A 36 7.03 12.51 -6.08
N ALA A 37 8.11 12.03 -6.70
CA ALA A 37 9.46 12.16 -6.15
C ALA A 37 9.89 13.62 -6.02
N GLU A 38 9.57 14.45 -7.05
CA GLU A 38 9.87 15.89 -7.03
C GLU A 38 8.92 16.66 -6.07
N THR A 39 7.65 16.21 -6.00
CA THR A 39 6.62 16.85 -5.20
C THR A 39 6.90 16.72 -3.70
N LEU A 40 7.28 15.53 -3.26
CA LEU A 40 7.46 15.20 -1.84
C LEU A 40 8.91 15.45 -1.37
N GLY A 41 9.87 15.35 -2.27
CA GLY A 41 11.28 15.40 -1.92
C GLY A 41 11.79 14.13 -1.20
N PRO A 42 13.10 14.10 -0.86
CA PRO A 42 13.72 12.94 -0.26
C PRO A 42 13.23 12.67 1.17
N GLU A 43 13.15 11.39 1.52
CA GLU A 43 12.92 10.92 2.91
C GLU A 43 11.67 11.49 3.58
N SER A 44 10.62 11.70 2.78
CA SER A 44 9.36 12.34 3.19
C SER A 44 8.32 11.37 3.73
N VAL A 45 8.35 10.08 3.33
CA VAL A 45 7.35 9.10 3.71
C VAL A 45 7.93 7.91 4.47
N ASP A 46 7.12 7.30 5.34
CA ASP A 46 7.55 6.16 6.15
C ASP A 46 7.38 4.84 5.40
N CYS A 47 6.30 4.70 4.62
CA CYS A 47 6.09 3.53 3.78
C CYS A 47 5.27 3.85 2.53
N ILE A 48 5.37 2.94 1.55
CA ILE A 48 4.53 2.90 0.36
C ILE A 48 3.72 1.60 0.42
N ILE A 49 2.39 1.70 0.22
CA ILE A 49 1.49 0.56 0.07
C ILE A 49 0.68 0.81 -1.19
N THR A 50 0.83 -0.04 -2.21
CA THR A 50 0.30 0.28 -3.54
C THR A 50 -0.03 -0.95 -4.37
N ASP A 51 -0.99 -0.81 -5.32
CA ASP A 51 -1.46 -1.83 -6.26
C ASP A 51 -1.37 -1.30 -7.70
N PRO A 52 -0.16 -1.25 -8.31
CA PRO A 52 0.04 -0.77 -9.68
C PRO A 52 -0.69 -1.63 -10.73
N PRO A 53 -0.93 -1.12 -11.95
CA PRO A 53 -1.55 -1.90 -13.02
C PRO A 53 -0.70 -3.11 -13.44
N TYR A 54 -1.35 -4.30 -13.64
CA TYR A 54 -0.67 -5.58 -13.89
C TYR A 54 -0.39 -5.93 -15.37
N PRO A 55 -1.14 -5.41 -16.40
CA PRO A 55 -0.82 -5.73 -17.80
C PRO A 55 0.63 -5.43 -18.13
N TYR A 56 1.24 -6.29 -18.97
CA TYR A 56 2.68 -6.20 -19.32
C TYR A 56 3.09 -4.86 -19.95
N GLU A 57 2.17 -4.19 -20.61
CA GLU A 57 2.37 -2.86 -21.18
C GLU A 57 2.75 -1.81 -20.11
N PHE A 58 2.33 -2.04 -18.85
CA PHE A 58 2.66 -1.18 -17.69
C PHE A 58 3.89 -1.66 -16.91
N ILE A 59 4.63 -2.64 -17.41
CA ILE A 59 5.75 -3.24 -16.66
C ILE A 59 6.82 -2.21 -16.23
N LYS A 60 7.01 -1.13 -17.01
CA LYS A 60 7.96 -0.04 -16.71
C LYS A 60 7.58 0.74 -15.43
N THR A 61 6.31 0.78 -15.08
CA THR A 61 5.79 1.43 -13.87
C THR A 61 6.47 0.92 -12.59
N PHE A 62 6.90 -0.34 -12.57
CA PHE A 62 7.62 -0.90 -11.42
C PHE A 62 9.06 -0.37 -11.31
N SER A 63 9.72 0.01 -12.42
CA SER A 63 11.02 0.71 -12.37
C SER A 63 10.84 2.16 -11.89
N GLU A 64 9.79 2.84 -12.37
CA GLU A 64 9.42 4.18 -11.94
C GLU A 64 9.11 4.20 -10.44
N LEU A 65 8.31 3.23 -9.97
CA LEU A 65 8.01 3.05 -8.55
C LEU A 65 9.27 2.80 -7.72
N SER A 66 10.16 1.91 -8.18
CA SER A 66 11.43 1.61 -7.52
C SER A 66 12.29 2.86 -7.34
N LYS A 67 12.41 3.68 -8.40
CA LYS A 67 13.16 4.94 -8.39
C LYS A 67 12.53 5.96 -7.45
N THR A 68 11.21 6.20 -7.57
CA THR A 68 10.48 7.12 -6.70
C THR A 68 10.60 6.70 -5.24
N ALA A 69 10.35 5.43 -4.93
CA ALA A 69 10.44 4.89 -3.59
C ALA A 69 11.85 5.05 -2.98
N SER A 70 12.90 4.87 -3.77
CA SER A 70 14.29 5.07 -3.30
C SER A 70 14.58 6.51 -2.89
N ILE A 71 13.86 7.48 -3.46
CA ILE A 71 13.99 8.90 -3.12
C ILE A 71 13.13 9.23 -1.90
N VAL A 72 11.82 8.99 -1.98
CA VAL A 72 10.85 9.49 -1.01
C VAL A 72 10.81 8.71 0.31
N LEU A 73 11.19 7.43 0.31
CA LEU A 73 11.22 6.65 1.54
C LEU A 73 12.31 7.15 2.48
N LYS A 74 11.99 7.24 3.76
CA LYS A 74 12.99 7.40 4.83
C LYS A 74 13.93 6.19 4.89
N PRO A 75 15.16 6.32 5.40
CA PRO A 75 16.01 5.15 5.69
C PRO A 75 15.28 4.14 6.57
N GLY A 76 15.34 2.85 6.21
CA GLY A 76 14.56 1.79 6.84
C GLY A 76 13.08 1.73 6.45
N GLY A 77 12.60 2.69 5.67
CA GLY A 77 11.27 2.69 5.08
C GLY A 77 11.08 1.58 4.06
N TYR A 78 9.85 1.19 3.80
CA TYR A 78 9.53 0.05 2.96
C TYR A 78 8.41 0.32 1.97
N CYS A 79 8.42 -0.49 0.91
CA CYS A 79 7.46 -0.47 -0.18
C CYS A 79 6.78 -1.84 -0.27
N LEU A 80 5.48 -1.88 0.00
CA LEU A 80 4.62 -3.04 -0.17
C LEU A 80 3.89 -2.90 -1.49
N VAL A 81 4.23 -3.75 -2.44
CA VAL A 81 3.70 -3.68 -3.81
C VAL A 81 2.89 -4.92 -4.11
N MET A 82 1.60 -4.74 -4.36
CA MET A 82 0.79 -5.82 -4.91
C MET A 82 1.12 -6.03 -6.38
N SER A 83 1.05 -7.26 -6.83
CA SER A 83 1.36 -7.62 -8.23
C SER A 83 0.55 -8.81 -8.70
N GLY A 84 0.42 -8.92 -10.02
CA GLY A 84 0.00 -10.15 -10.68
C GLY A 84 1.16 -11.16 -10.76
N GLN A 85 0.82 -12.45 -10.81
CA GLN A 85 1.81 -13.54 -10.86
C GLN A 85 2.39 -13.78 -12.26
N SER A 86 1.69 -13.36 -13.33
CA SER A 86 2.07 -13.68 -14.72
C SER A 86 3.46 -13.19 -15.11
N HIS A 87 3.86 -12.03 -14.61
CA HIS A 87 5.12 -11.35 -14.93
C HIS A 87 5.98 -11.09 -13.69
N LEU A 88 5.78 -11.87 -12.63
CA LEU A 88 6.41 -11.68 -11.33
C LEU A 88 7.95 -11.57 -11.38
N PRO A 89 8.69 -12.40 -12.16
CA PRO A 89 10.14 -12.25 -12.27
C PRO A 89 10.58 -10.89 -12.81
N ASP A 90 9.87 -10.35 -13.81
CA ASP A 90 10.17 -9.04 -14.39
C ASP A 90 9.85 -7.91 -13.42
N VAL A 91 8.72 -8.02 -12.69
CA VAL A 91 8.34 -7.07 -11.63
C VAL A 91 9.42 -7.04 -10.55
N MET A 92 9.82 -8.20 -10.03
CA MET A 92 10.85 -8.28 -8.98
C MET A 92 12.19 -7.70 -9.45
N LYS A 93 12.60 -7.99 -10.70
CA LYS A 93 13.81 -7.43 -11.29
C LYS A 93 13.78 -5.90 -11.28
N ARG A 94 12.65 -5.30 -11.70
CA ARG A 94 12.49 -3.83 -11.79
C ARG A 94 12.45 -3.18 -10.41
N LEU A 95 11.76 -3.77 -9.45
CA LEU A 95 11.74 -3.26 -8.08
C LEU A 95 13.14 -3.33 -7.45
N SER A 96 13.95 -4.34 -7.79
CA SER A 96 15.32 -4.48 -7.31
C SER A 96 16.34 -3.52 -7.95
N GLU A 97 15.94 -2.69 -8.92
CA GLU A 97 16.84 -1.69 -9.53
C GLU A 97 17.31 -0.63 -8.51
N ASN A 98 16.45 -0.25 -7.56
CA ASN A 98 16.78 0.80 -6.57
C ASN A 98 16.43 0.42 -5.12
N LEU A 99 15.73 -0.68 -4.89
CA LEU A 99 15.30 -1.15 -3.58
C LEU A 99 15.85 -2.55 -3.28
N GLN A 100 15.95 -2.87 -1.99
CA GLN A 100 16.36 -4.20 -1.55
C GLN A 100 15.12 -5.07 -1.31
N TYR A 101 15.10 -6.27 -1.93
CA TYR A 101 14.07 -7.27 -1.63
C TYR A 101 14.19 -7.71 -0.16
N HIS A 102 13.06 -7.75 0.53
CA HIS A 102 12.97 -8.20 1.91
C HIS A 102 12.17 -9.50 2.04
N TRP A 103 10.92 -9.50 1.56
CA TRP A 103 10.01 -10.64 1.68
C TRP A 103 8.94 -10.66 0.59
N CYS A 104 8.18 -11.78 0.51
CA CYS A 104 6.98 -11.89 -0.29
C CYS A 104 5.85 -12.47 0.56
N GLY A 105 4.80 -11.71 0.75
CA GLY A 105 3.55 -12.11 1.39
C GLY A 105 2.46 -12.44 0.38
N ALA A 106 1.28 -12.79 0.88
CA ALA A 106 0.11 -13.11 0.07
C ALA A 106 -1.12 -12.31 0.50
N TYR A 107 -1.84 -11.75 -0.49
CA TYR A 107 -3.17 -11.18 -0.31
C TYR A 107 -4.20 -12.17 -0.85
N MET A 108 -4.94 -12.82 0.03
CA MET A 108 -5.94 -13.82 -0.32
C MET A 108 -7.26 -13.17 -0.75
N THR A 109 -7.75 -13.51 -1.94
CA THR A 109 -9.05 -13.08 -2.45
C THR A 109 -10.11 -14.14 -2.13
N MET A 110 -10.65 -14.08 -0.91
CA MET A 110 -11.59 -15.09 -0.41
C MET A 110 -12.86 -15.15 -1.24
N GLY A 111 -13.27 -16.37 -1.62
CA GLY A 111 -14.51 -16.62 -2.37
C GLY A 111 -14.46 -16.26 -3.86
N SER A 112 -13.33 -15.81 -4.38
CA SER A 112 -13.13 -15.55 -5.80
C SER A 112 -11.82 -16.10 -6.32
N HIS A 113 -11.81 -16.52 -7.58
CA HIS A 113 -10.59 -16.88 -8.29
C HIS A 113 -10.57 -16.18 -9.65
N THR A 114 -9.37 -15.88 -10.11
CA THR A 114 -9.14 -15.28 -11.43
C THR A 114 -8.50 -16.31 -12.34
N ASN A 115 -9.14 -16.59 -13.48
CA ASN A 115 -8.61 -17.50 -14.48
C ASN A 115 -7.53 -16.82 -15.32
N ILE A 116 -6.34 -17.38 -15.30
CA ILE A 116 -5.20 -16.94 -16.12
C ILE A 116 -5.10 -17.87 -17.34
N HIS A 117 -5.91 -17.60 -18.36
CA HIS A 117 -6.06 -18.47 -19.54
C HIS A 117 -4.74 -18.77 -20.23
N GLN A 118 -3.87 -17.77 -20.37
CA GLN A 118 -2.55 -17.93 -21.01
C GLN A 118 -1.63 -18.89 -20.22
N ARG A 119 -1.82 -19.03 -18.92
CA ARG A 119 -1.04 -19.92 -18.03
C ARG A 119 -1.79 -21.20 -17.67
N LYS A 120 -3.02 -21.39 -18.18
CA LYS A 120 -3.89 -22.54 -17.88
C LYS A 120 -4.01 -22.83 -16.37
N THR A 121 -4.17 -21.77 -15.59
CA THR A 121 -4.27 -21.84 -14.12
C THR A 121 -5.30 -20.84 -13.61
N SER A 122 -5.70 -21.01 -12.35
CA SER A 122 -6.52 -20.05 -11.62
C SER A 122 -5.76 -19.62 -10.37
N THR A 123 -5.93 -18.37 -9.97
CA THR A 123 -5.34 -17.84 -8.75
C THR A 123 -6.41 -17.27 -7.83
N SER A 124 -6.24 -17.44 -6.53
CA SER A 124 -7.08 -16.89 -5.46
C SER A 124 -6.29 -15.98 -4.52
N TRP A 125 -5.11 -15.54 -4.94
CA TRP A 125 -4.26 -14.65 -4.16
C TRP A 125 -3.39 -13.78 -5.06
N LYS A 126 -2.89 -12.69 -4.50
CA LYS A 126 -1.93 -11.80 -5.14
C LYS A 126 -0.65 -11.73 -4.31
N PRO A 127 0.55 -11.72 -4.91
CA PRO A 127 1.79 -11.47 -4.17
C PRO A 127 1.78 -10.04 -3.62
N ILE A 128 2.26 -9.90 -2.39
CA ILE A 128 2.66 -8.63 -1.79
C ILE A 128 4.18 -8.66 -1.71
N LEU A 129 4.82 -7.92 -2.57
CA LEU A 129 6.26 -7.83 -2.63
C LEU A 129 6.73 -6.77 -1.64
N TRP A 130 7.53 -7.16 -0.67
CA TRP A 130 8.11 -6.26 0.31
C TRP A 130 9.54 -5.90 -0.07
N TYR A 131 9.74 -4.63 -0.37
CA TYR A 131 11.02 -4.02 -0.64
C TYR A 131 11.33 -2.94 0.40
N GLN A 132 12.61 -2.60 0.58
CA GLN A 132 13.04 -1.63 1.59
C GLN A 132 14.14 -0.70 1.07
N LYS A 133 14.18 0.51 1.64
CA LYS A 133 15.29 1.45 1.45
C LYS A 133 16.29 1.28 2.60
N GLY A 134 17.46 0.69 2.31
CA GLY A 134 18.44 0.36 3.34
C GLY A 134 18.00 -0.80 4.24
N LYS A 135 18.47 -0.85 5.47
CA LYS A 135 18.19 -1.93 6.41
C LYS A 135 16.87 -1.66 7.15
N TYR A 136 15.94 -2.59 7.08
CA TYR A 136 14.73 -2.56 7.91
C TYR A 136 15.08 -2.86 9.36
N ASP A 137 14.72 -1.96 10.26
CA ASP A 137 14.89 -2.10 11.70
C ASP A 137 13.55 -2.02 12.47
N GLY A 138 12.46 -2.14 11.71
CA GLY A 138 11.11 -2.09 12.26
C GLY A 138 10.71 -3.30 13.09
N LYS A 139 9.44 -3.33 13.48
CA LYS A 139 8.89 -4.41 14.30
C LYS A 139 8.78 -5.72 13.53
N TYR A 140 8.84 -6.82 14.26
CA TYR A 140 8.53 -8.15 13.73
C TYR A 140 7.07 -8.22 13.23
N ILE A 141 6.90 -8.69 11.99
CA ILE A 141 5.60 -8.94 11.35
C ILE A 141 5.20 -10.40 11.60
N GLY A 142 4.09 -10.61 12.30
CA GLY A 142 3.68 -11.94 12.76
C GLY A 142 3.12 -12.86 11.68
N CYS A 143 2.54 -12.29 10.61
CA CYS A 143 1.93 -13.04 9.52
C CYS A 143 2.13 -12.30 8.21
N ASP A 144 2.43 -13.02 7.16
CA ASP A 144 2.62 -12.51 5.80
C ASP A 144 1.44 -12.80 4.86
N VAL A 145 0.33 -13.30 5.43
CA VAL A 145 -0.91 -13.58 4.70
C VAL A 145 -2.02 -12.67 5.18
N PHE A 146 -2.55 -11.86 4.27
CA PHE A 146 -3.67 -10.93 4.50
C PHE A 146 -4.90 -11.42 3.74
N LYS A 147 -6.09 -11.21 4.31
CA LYS A 147 -7.31 -11.78 3.75
C LYS A 147 -8.33 -10.69 3.45
N SER A 148 -8.85 -10.71 2.21
CA SER A 148 -10.08 -10.01 1.90
C SER A 148 -11.27 -10.74 2.54
N THR A 149 -12.16 -10.04 3.21
CA THR A 149 -13.40 -10.62 3.80
C THR A 149 -14.53 -10.75 2.79
N GLY A 150 -14.26 -10.56 1.50
CA GLY A 150 -15.24 -10.60 0.40
C GLY A 150 -15.08 -9.41 -0.54
N ASN A 151 -15.84 -9.38 -1.63
CA ASN A 151 -15.85 -8.24 -2.55
C ASN A 151 -16.70 -7.12 -1.94
N ASP A 152 -16.10 -5.96 -1.70
CA ASP A 152 -16.81 -4.71 -1.43
C ASP A 152 -17.37 -4.19 -2.78
N LYS A 153 -18.53 -4.73 -3.18
CA LYS A 153 -19.19 -4.36 -4.43
C LYS A 153 -19.90 -3.01 -4.37
N ASP A 154 -20.07 -2.47 -3.17
CA ASP A 154 -20.88 -1.26 -2.96
C ASP A 154 -20.17 0.03 -3.38
N HIS A 155 -18.83 0.02 -3.49
CA HIS A 155 -18.06 1.22 -3.81
C HIS A 155 -17.24 1.18 -5.09
N HIS A 156 -16.95 0.01 -5.68
CA HIS A 156 -16.25 -0.07 -6.98
C HIS A 156 -16.40 -1.42 -7.66
N PHE A 157 -16.55 -1.44 -9.00
CA PHE A 157 -16.62 -2.67 -9.82
C PHE A 157 -15.34 -3.53 -9.70
N TRP A 158 -14.21 -2.92 -9.32
CA TRP A 158 -12.91 -3.53 -9.02
C TRP A 158 -12.43 -3.24 -7.58
N GLY A 159 -13.32 -2.72 -6.70
CA GLY A 159 -12.98 -2.31 -5.34
C GLY A 159 -12.45 -3.48 -4.52
N GLN A 160 -11.22 -3.36 -4.02
CA GLN A 160 -10.70 -4.28 -3.03
C GLN A 160 -11.33 -3.98 -1.68
N ASN A 161 -11.62 -5.02 -0.92
CA ASN A 161 -12.14 -4.88 0.44
C ASN A 161 -11.08 -4.24 1.35
N VAL A 162 -11.48 -3.22 2.10
CA VAL A 162 -10.60 -2.48 3.02
C VAL A 162 -10.02 -3.38 4.11
N ALA A 163 -10.70 -4.47 4.50
CA ALA A 163 -10.29 -5.31 5.62
C ALA A 163 -8.86 -5.85 5.50
N GLY A 164 -8.48 -6.39 4.33
CA GLY A 164 -7.13 -6.90 4.12
C GLY A 164 -6.06 -5.79 4.09
N PHE A 165 -6.42 -4.60 3.62
CA PHE A 165 -5.54 -3.42 3.68
C PHE A 165 -5.41 -2.89 5.11
N ASN A 166 -6.50 -2.92 5.90
CA ASN A 166 -6.45 -2.60 7.33
C ASN A 166 -5.50 -3.52 8.09
N GLU A 167 -5.60 -4.84 7.88
CA GLU A 167 -4.66 -5.81 8.47
C GLU A 167 -3.21 -5.51 8.05
N MET A 168 -2.99 -5.16 6.79
CA MET A 168 -1.66 -4.80 6.27
C MET A 168 -1.14 -3.52 6.94
N VAL A 169 -1.92 -2.44 6.97
CA VAL A 169 -1.53 -1.18 7.62
C VAL A 169 -1.24 -1.42 9.11
N GLN A 170 -2.10 -2.12 9.84
CA GLN A 170 -1.89 -2.45 11.25
C GLN A 170 -0.62 -3.25 11.51
N SER A 171 -0.28 -4.15 10.59
CA SER A 171 0.91 -5.00 10.71
C SER A 171 2.20 -4.21 10.48
N TYR A 172 2.20 -3.29 9.53
CA TYR A 172 3.41 -2.61 9.07
C TYR A 172 3.54 -1.18 9.61
N CYS A 173 2.44 -0.44 9.80
CA CYS A 173 2.47 0.97 10.19
C CYS A 173 2.03 1.17 11.65
N ASN A 174 2.53 2.20 12.29
CA ASN A 174 2.00 2.73 13.54
C ASN A 174 1.21 4.02 13.24
N PRO A 175 0.26 4.43 14.10
CA PRO A 175 -0.37 5.74 13.99
C PRO A 175 0.66 6.87 13.91
N GLY A 176 0.33 7.93 13.18
CA GLY A 176 1.21 9.07 12.91
C GLY A 176 2.24 8.86 11.78
N LYS A 177 2.32 7.66 11.20
CA LYS A 177 3.17 7.38 10.04
C LYS A 177 2.55 7.88 8.74
N ILE A 178 3.39 8.29 7.79
CA ILE A 178 2.98 8.77 6.47
C ILE A 178 3.03 7.61 5.48
N ILE A 179 1.89 7.28 4.88
CA ILE A 179 1.75 6.24 3.86
C ILE A 179 1.52 6.90 2.51
N LEU A 180 2.31 6.53 1.50
CA LEU A 180 2.13 6.94 0.11
C LEU A 180 1.53 5.78 -0.71
N ASP A 181 0.53 6.11 -1.55
CA ASP A 181 0.05 5.26 -2.64
C ASP A 181 0.09 6.05 -3.97
N PRO A 182 1.10 5.82 -4.83
CA PRO A 182 1.24 6.56 -6.09
C PRO A 182 0.38 5.98 -7.24
N PHE A 183 -0.51 5.02 -6.94
CA PHE A 183 -1.50 4.44 -7.85
C PHE A 183 -2.83 4.28 -7.11
N VAL A 184 -3.35 5.38 -6.56
CA VAL A 184 -4.39 5.38 -5.53
C VAL A 184 -5.73 4.78 -6.00
N GLY A 185 -6.04 4.84 -7.29
CA GLY A 185 -7.24 4.26 -7.89
C GLY A 185 -8.53 4.60 -7.14
N GLY A 186 -9.11 3.63 -6.45
CA GLY A 186 -10.34 3.77 -5.66
C GLY A 186 -10.14 4.14 -4.19
N GLY A 187 -8.91 4.45 -3.74
CA GLY A 187 -8.62 4.96 -2.41
C GLY A 187 -8.62 3.93 -1.28
N THR A 188 -8.54 2.64 -1.56
CA THR A 188 -8.59 1.59 -0.52
C THR A 188 -7.45 1.72 0.49
N THR A 189 -6.23 2.02 0.02
CA THR A 189 -5.07 2.28 0.88
C THR A 189 -5.30 3.50 1.77
N GLY A 190 -5.89 4.57 1.21
CA GLY A 190 -6.20 5.79 1.95
C GLY A 190 -7.19 5.57 3.09
N VAL A 191 -8.29 4.84 2.82
CA VAL A 191 -9.25 4.43 3.87
C VAL A 191 -8.53 3.68 4.98
N ALA A 192 -7.78 2.64 4.64
CA ALA A 192 -7.04 1.85 5.62
C ALA A 192 -6.02 2.68 6.43
N ALA A 193 -5.32 3.60 5.78
CA ALA A 193 -4.37 4.49 6.44
C ALA A 193 -5.06 5.39 7.49
N LEU A 194 -6.14 6.07 7.09
CA LEU A 194 -6.87 7.00 7.96
C LEU A 194 -7.56 6.29 9.13
N GLU A 195 -8.17 5.12 8.89
CA GLU A 195 -8.78 4.30 9.94
C GLU A 195 -7.77 3.82 10.99
N ASN A 196 -6.51 3.64 10.58
CA ASN A 196 -5.43 3.22 11.46
C ASN A 196 -4.59 4.38 12.04
N GLY A 197 -5.06 5.63 11.90
CA GLY A 197 -4.41 6.80 12.47
C GLY A 197 -3.13 7.22 11.75
N CYS A 198 -2.94 6.82 10.50
CA CYS A 198 -1.83 7.25 9.67
C CYS A 198 -2.18 8.52 8.88
N TYR A 199 -1.16 9.24 8.42
CA TYR A 199 -1.28 10.22 7.36
C TYR A 199 -1.23 9.52 6.01
N PHE A 200 -1.96 10.05 5.03
CA PHE A 200 -2.04 9.45 3.72
C PHE A 200 -1.71 10.45 2.61
N ILE A 201 -0.89 10.03 1.67
CA ILE A 201 -0.62 10.75 0.44
C ILE A 201 -0.99 9.82 -0.72
N GLY A 202 -1.91 10.26 -1.59
CA GLY A 202 -2.33 9.50 -2.75
C GLY A 202 -2.08 10.24 -4.04
N SER A 203 -1.65 9.54 -5.10
CA SER A 203 -1.63 10.11 -6.45
C SER A 203 -2.12 9.13 -7.51
N ASP A 204 -2.62 9.68 -8.58
CA ASP A 204 -3.03 8.97 -9.78
C ASP A 204 -2.99 9.92 -10.97
N ILE A 205 -2.69 9.40 -12.15
CA ILE A 205 -2.75 10.18 -13.40
C ILE A 205 -4.19 10.45 -13.83
N ASP A 206 -5.13 9.56 -13.45
CA ASP A 206 -6.54 9.70 -13.78
C ASP A 206 -7.27 10.61 -12.77
N LYS A 207 -7.76 11.74 -13.28
CA LYS A 207 -8.56 12.69 -12.51
C LYS A 207 -9.80 12.07 -11.86
N ASN A 208 -10.41 11.07 -12.50
CA ASN A 208 -11.59 10.41 -11.94
C ASN A 208 -11.24 9.54 -10.74
N SER A 209 -10.08 8.89 -10.76
CA SER A 209 -9.54 8.16 -9.61
C SER A 209 -9.33 9.10 -8.41
N ILE A 210 -8.71 10.24 -8.63
CA ILE A 210 -8.51 11.26 -7.58
C ILE A 210 -9.86 11.74 -7.01
N LYS A 211 -10.83 12.07 -7.87
CA LYS A 211 -12.16 12.52 -7.42
C LYS A 211 -12.90 11.43 -6.62
N LYS A 212 -12.85 10.18 -7.07
CA LYS A 212 -13.47 9.05 -6.36
C LYS A 212 -12.84 8.84 -4.99
N THR A 213 -11.51 8.87 -4.94
CA THR A 213 -10.76 8.76 -3.69
C THR A 213 -11.10 9.88 -2.74
N ALA A 214 -11.11 11.15 -3.21
CA ALA A 214 -11.48 12.29 -2.37
C ALA A 214 -12.88 12.15 -1.76
N ASN A 215 -13.88 11.76 -2.57
CA ASN A 215 -15.24 11.53 -2.06
C ASN A 215 -15.23 10.43 -0.98
N ARG A 216 -14.57 9.29 -1.24
CA ARG A 216 -14.52 8.17 -0.31
C ARG A 216 -13.83 8.52 1.01
N LEU A 217 -12.77 9.34 0.97
CA LEU A 217 -12.05 9.75 2.18
C LEU A 217 -12.79 10.81 2.98
N ASN A 218 -13.59 11.67 2.31
CA ASN A 218 -14.45 12.65 2.97
C ASN A 218 -15.66 12.00 3.69
N ASP A 219 -16.09 10.82 3.25
CA ASP A 219 -17.23 10.09 3.82
C ASP A 219 -16.85 9.25 5.07
N LEU A 220 -15.56 9.28 5.52
CA LEU A 220 -15.04 8.59 6.70
C LEU A 220 -15.25 9.39 8.00
#